data_3738fffa9c6a57a9e2f7b148a6281348
#
_entry.id   3738fffa9c6a57a9e2f7b148a6281348
#
_cell.length_a   1.000
_cell.length_b   1.000
_cell.length_c   1.000
_cell.angle_alpha   90.00
_cell.angle_beta   90.00
_cell.angle_gamma   90.00
#
_symmetry.space_group_name_H-M   'P 1'
#
loop_
_entity.id
_entity.type
_entity.pdbx_description
1 polymer ?
#
loop_
_entity_poly.entity_id
_entity_poly.type
_entity_poly.pdbx_seq_one_letter_code
_entity_poly.pdbx_strand_id
1 'polypeptide(L)'
;MTNASITGQEHWTRKGDVRLFMWEKYSGQPDAAKPTILFVHGSSMASQPTFDLQVPGRPDASVMDWFAARGFDTWCMDHEGYGRSGKQRPINCDIANGADDLAAGSAYILEQTGAGKLLVYGISSGALRAALFTERHPQRVARLALDAFVWTGKGSPTLA
;
A
#
# COMPACT_ATOMS: atom_id res chain seq x y z
N MET A 1 -18.06 17.70 -16.91
CA MET A 1 -17.08 16.61 -16.70
C MET A 1 -17.86 15.48 -16.06
N THR A 2 -18.09 14.39 -16.78
CA THR A 2 -18.73 13.18 -16.22
C THR A 2 -17.79 12.62 -15.17
N ASN A 3 -18.19 12.64 -13.90
CA ASN A 3 -17.50 11.91 -12.85
C ASN A 3 -17.52 10.42 -13.23
N ALA A 4 -16.40 9.92 -13.77
CA ALA A 4 -16.25 8.50 -13.98
C ALA A 4 -16.41 7.82 -12.62
N SER A 5 -17.24 6.78 -12.55
CA SER A 5 -17.45 6.04 -11.32
C SER A 5 -16.12 5.42 -10.86
N ILE A 6 -15.85 5.50 -9.56
CA ILE A 6 -14.72 4.83 -8.95
C ILE A 6 -15.09 3.36 -8.71
N THR A 7 -14.27 2.46 -9.19
CA THR A 7 -14.40 1.01 -8.98
C THR A 7 -13.42 0.60 -7.87
N GLY A 8 -13.90 -0.20 -6.92
CA GLY A 8 -13.06 -0.85 -5.91
C GLY A 8 -13.02 -2.36 -6.16
N GLN A 9 -11.86 -2.98 -6.03
CA GLN A 9 -11.65 -4.41 -6.27
C GLN A 9 -10.73 -5.05 -5.24
N GLU A 10 -11.12 -6.23 -4.76
CA GLU A 10 -10.31 -7.04 -3.85
C GLU A 10 -9.35 -7.93 -4.63
N HIS A 11 -8.11 -8.01 -4.14
CA HIS A 11 -7.09 -8.89 -4.67
C HIS A 11 -6.40 -9.66 -3.55
N TRP A 12 -5.76 -10.74 -3.93
CA TRP A 12 -5.00 -11.58 -3.02
C TRP A 12 -3.71 -12.05 -3.69
N THR A 13 -2.61 -11.92 -2.97
CA THR A 13 -1.32 -12.51 -3.35
C THR A 13 -0.77 -13.37 -2.23
N ARG A 14 0.42 -13.91 -2.41
CA ARG A 14 1.08 -14.75 -1.41
C ARG A 14 2.54 -14.36 -1.24
N LYS A 15 3.00 -14.43 -0.01
CA LYS A 15 4.41 -14.49 0.38
C LYS A 15 4.64 -15.87 0.99
N GLY A 16 5.14 -16.83 0.20
CA GLY A 16 5.16 -18.25 0.62
C GLY A 16 3.75 -18.73 0.97
N ASP A 17 3.56 -19.24 2.18
CA ASP A 17 2.27 -19.72 2.67
C ASP A 17 1.35 -18.63 3.19
N VAL A 18 1.85 -17.40 3.37
CA VAL A 18 1.07 -16.29 3.90
C VAL A 18 0.24 -15.64 2.80
N ARG A 19 -1.07 -15.58 2.98
CA ARG A 19 -1.98 -14.82 2.11
C ARG A 19 -1.93 -13.35 2.49
N LEU A 20 -1.81 -12.48 1.50
CA LEU A 20 -1.80 -11.02 1.65
C LEU A 20 -3.01 -10.44 0.94
N PHE A 21 -3.80 -9.68 1.68
CA PHE A 21 -4.95 -8.95 1.16
C PHE A 21 -4.50 -7.64 0.52
N MET A 22 -5.12 -7.31 -0.62
CA MET A 22 -4.88 -6.09 -1.36
C MET A 22 -6.20 -5.47 -1.81
N TRP A 23 -6.24 -4.17 -1.85
CA TRP A 23 -7.40 -3.39 -2.28
C TRP A 23 -6.98 -2.40 -3.35
N GLU A 24 -7.72 -2.39 -4.46
CA GLU A 24 -7.49 -1.51 -5.61
C GLU A 24 -8.65 -0.54 -5.77
N LYS A 25 -8.37 0.70 -6.17
CA LYS A 25 -9.37 1.66 -6.64
C LYS A 25 -8.88 2.44 -7.85
N TYR A 26 -9.75 2.55 -8.85
CA TYR A 26 -9.50 3.31 -10.07
C TYR A 26 -10.79 3.89 -10.63
N SER A 27 -10.70 4.89 -11.51
CA SER A 27 -11.83 5.43 -12.26
C SER A 27 -11.75 5.03 -13.73
N GLY A 28 -12.92 4.78 -14.35
CA GLY A 28 -13.00 4.36 -15.76
C GLY A 28 -12.50 2.93 -15.98
N GLN A 29 -11.80 2.68 -17.09
CA GLN A 29 -11.26 1.36 -17.41
C GLN A 29 -9.83 1.19 -16.88
N PRO A 30 -9.41 -0.03 -16.53
CA PRO A 30 -8.00 -0.35 -16.29
C PRO A 30 -7.14 0.07 -17.50
N ASP A 31 -6.00 0.68 -17.23
CA ASP A 31 -5.09 1.14 -18.28
C ASP A 31 -3.66 1.17 -17.72
N ALA A 32 -2.74 0.47 -18.38
CA ALA A 32 -1.33 0.42 -17.99
C ALA A 32 -0.61 1.79 -18.08
N ALA A 33 -1.18 2.76 -18.80
CA ALA A 33 -0.67 4.13 -18.84
C ALA A 33 -1.02 4.96 -17.60
N LYS A 34 -1.97 4.51 -16.75
CA LYS A 34 -2.27 5.18 -15.49
C LYS A 34 -1.10 5.06 -14.52
N PRO A 35 -0.71 6.17 -13.87
CA PRO A 35 0.27 6.07 -12.81
C PRO A 35 -0.30 5.25 -11.64
N THR A 36 0.41 4.18 -11.26
CA THR A 36 -0.01 3.25 -10.22
C THR A 36 0.64 3.61 -8.89
N ILE A 37 -0.16 3.80 -7.84
CA ILE A 37 0.29 4.13 -6.48
C ILE A 37 0.05 2.95 -5.55
N LEU A 38 1.08 2.57 -4.79
CA LEU A 38 0.99 1.66 -3.66
C LEU A 38 1.09 2.43 -2.34
N PHE A 39 0.03 2.40 -1.55
CA PHE A 39 -0.05 2.96 -0.21
C PHE A 39 0.33 1.92 0.85
N VAL A 40 1.25 2.28 1.74
CA VAL A 40 1.83 1.39 2.75
C VAL A 40 1.48 1.88 4.14
N HIS A 41 0.62 1.11 4.85
CA HIS A 41 0.15 1.47 6.19
C HIS A 41 1.21 1.30 7.28
N GLY A 42 1.05 2.06 8.35
CA GLY A 42 1.88 1.96 9.55
C GLY A 42 1.43 0.88 10.53
N SER A 43 1.82 1.02 11.78
CA SER A 43 1.36 0.19 12.90
C SER A 43 -0.05 0.57 13.32
N SER A 44 -0.73 -0.32 14.02
CA SER A 44 -2.03 -0.13 14.69
C SER A 44 -3.27 -0.10 13.80
N MET A 45 -3.15 0.16 12.51
CA MET A 45 -4.28 0.15 11.57
C MET A 45 -3.94 -0.66 10.31
N ALA A 46 -4.98 -1.29 9.73
CA ALA A 46 -4.91 -1.94 8.43
C ALA A 46 -4.97 -0.92 7.28
N SER A 47 -4.76 -1.37 6.05
CA SER A 47 -4.64 -0.50 4.88
C SER A 47 -5.93 0.26 4.53
N GLN A 48 -7.06 -0.42 4.42
CA GLN A 48 -8.32 0.22 4.05
C GLN A 48 -8.75 1.31 5.04
N PRO A 49 -8.80 1.10 6.37
CA PRO A 49 -9.14 2.17 7.29
C PRO A 49 -8.14 3.34 7.29
N THR A 50 -6.90 3.11 6.84
CA THR A 50 -5.90 4.17 6.73
C THR A 50 -6.09 5.01 5.45
N PHE A 51 -6.34 4.38 4.30
CA PHE A 51 -6.28 5.05 3.00
C PHE A 51 -7.61 5.12 2.25
N ASP A 52 -8.58 4.27 2.61
CA ASP A 52 -9.90 4.23 1.99
C ASP A 52 -11.02 4.33 3.04
N LEU A 53 -10.89 5.28 3.95
CA LEU A 53 -11.91 5.53 4.97
C LEU A 53 -13.17 6.10 4.31
N GLN A 54 -14.28 5.37 4.41
CA GLN A 54 -15.57 5.80 3.91
C GLN A 54 -16.40 6.40 5.06
N VAL A 55 -16.72 7.68 4.97
CA VAL A 55 -17.50 8.39 5.98
C VAL A 55 -18.78 8.92 5.34
N PRO A 56 -19.98 8.55 5.83
CA PRO A 56 -21.24 9.08 5.32
C PRO A 56 -21.25 10.61 5.32
N GLY A 57 -21.59 11.21 4.18
CA GLY A 57 -21.59 12.67 4.01
C GLY A 57 -20.22 13.33 3.85
N ARG A 58 -19.13 12.55 3.81
CA ARG A 58 -17.76 13.05 3.62
C ARG A 58 -17.08 12.31 2.47
N PRO A 59 -17.41 12.66 1.20
CA PRO A 59 -16.87 11.97 0.03
C PRO A 59 -15.36 12.20 -0.19
N ASP A 60 -14.79 13.15 0.51
CA ASP A 60 -13.36 13.52 0.50
C ASP A 60 -12.52 12.78 1.56
N ALA A 61 -13.12 11.87 2.33
CA ALA A 61 -12.42 11.16 3.41
C ALA A 61 -11.44 10.09 2.91
N SER A 62 -11.67 9.53 1.72
CA SER A 62 -10.81 8.51 1.13
C SER A 62 -9.67 9.11 0.32
N VAL A 63 -8.44 8.83 0.73
CA VAL A 63 -7.23 9.18 -0.03
C VAL A 63 -7.21 8.44 -1.37
N MET A 64 -7.61 7.17 -1.39
CA MET A 64 -7.64 6.36 -2.61
C MET A 64 -8.66 6.93 -3.61
N ASP A 65 -9.86 7.33 -3.16
CA ASP A 65 -10.86 7.96 -4.04
C ASP A 65 -10.35 9.27 -4.63
N TRP A 66 -9.65 10.06 -3.82
CA TRP A 66 -9.09 11.34 -4.26
C TRP A 66 -8.10 11.16 -5.42
N PHE A 67 -7.20 10.18 -5.33
CA PHE A 67 -6.24 9.87 -6.38
C PHE A 67 -6.89 9.16 -7.57
N ALA A 68 -7.80 8.20 -7.34
CA ALA A 68 -8.51 7.49 -8.41
C ALA A 68 -9.32 8.44 -9.29
N ALA A 69 -10.01 9.43 -8.69
CA ALA A 69 -10.74 10.47 -9.41
C ALA A 69 -9.82 11.35 -10.29
N ARG A 70 -8.52 11.34 -10.05
CA ARG A 70 -7.49 12.09 -10.80
C ARG A 70 -6.71 11.22 -11.79
N GLY A 71 -7.21 10.02 -12.07
CA GLY A 71 -6.66 9.16 -13.11
C GLY A 71 -5.53 8.24 -12.63
N PHE A 72 -5.32 8.11 -11.34
CA PHE A 72 -4.39 7.12 -10.79
C PHE A 72 -5.07 5.76 -10.62
N ASP A 73 -4.28 4.72 -10.73
CA ASP A 73 -4.62 3.39 -10.25
C ASP A 73 -4.03 3.24 -8.84
N THR A 74 -4.89 3.09 -7.84
CA THR A 74 -4.51 3.17 -6.43
C THR A 74 -4.63 1.81 -5.75
N TRP A 75 -3.59 1.41 -5.05
CA TRP A 75 -3.49 0.15 -4.35
C TRP A 75 -3.09 0.35 -2.90
N CYS A 76 -3.63 -0.46 -2.01
CA CYS A 76 -3.10 -0.66 -0.68
C CYS A 76 -3.12 -2.13 -0.32
N MET A 77 -2.33 -2.54 0.67
CA MET A 77 -2.27 -3.92 1.12
C MET A 77 -2.14 -4.00 2.64
N ASP A 78 -2.73 -5.04 3.20
CA ASP A 78 -2.51 -5.37 4.61
C ASP A 78 -1.22 -6.20 4.74
N HIS A 79 -0.32 -5.76 5.61
CA HIS A 79 0.85 -6.56 5.96
C HIS A 79 0.45 -7.84 6.69
N GLU A 80 1.32 -8.84 6.67
CA GLU A 80 1.14 -10.04 7.49
C GLU A 80 0.90 -9.65 8.95
N GLY A 81 -0.11 -10.27 9.56
CA GLY A 81 -0.53 -9.96 10.93
C GLY A 81 -1.58 -8.84 11.04
N TYR A 82 -1.83 -8.08 9.96
CA TYR A 82 -2.78 -6.97 9.93
C TYR A 82 -4.04 -7.28 9.11
N GLY A 83 -5.10 -6.58 9.44
CA GLY A 83 -6.34 -6.54 8.66
C GLY A 83 -6.85 -7.91 8.25
N ARG A 84 -6.95 -8.13 6.95
CA ARG A 84 -7.44 -9.35 6.31
C ARG A 84 -6.32 -10.31 5.89
N SER A 85 -5.06 -9.88 5.96
CA SER A 85 -3.91 -10.74 5.66
C SER A 85 -3.72 -11.84 6.70
N GLY A 86 -2.94 -12.86 6.33
CA GLY A 86 -2.65 -14.03 7.15
C GLY A 86 -2.06 -13.68 8.52
N LYS A 87 -2.48 -14.42 9.56
CA LYS A 87 -2.06 -14.26 10.97
C LYS A 87 -1.60 -15.57 11.59
N GLN A 88 -1.23 -16.55 10.76
CA GLN A 88 -0.95 -17.91 11.23
C GLN A 88 0.41 -18.03 11.91
N ARG A 89 1.36 -17.16 11.56
CA ARG A 89 2.69 -17.18 12.15
C ARG A 89 2.74 -16.31 13.42
N PRO A 90 3.38 -16.77 14.50
CA PRO A 90 3.54 -15.99 15.74
C PRO A 90 4.68 -14.98 15.58
N ILE A 91 4.52 -14.02 14.66
CA ILE A 91 5.51 -12.98 14.38
C ILE A 91 4.92 -11.59 14.56
N ASN A 92 5.76 -10.65 14.90
CA ASN A 92 5.47 -9.24 14.69
C ASN A 92 5.89 -8.87 13.27
N CYS A 93 5.05 -8.12 12.56
CA CYS A 93 5.42 -7.57 11.26
C CYS A 93 6.45 -6.45 11.47
N ASP A 94 7.71 -6.83 11.61
CA ASP A 94 8.82 -5.89 11.66
C ASP A 94 9.05 -5.21 10.29
N ILE A 95 10.04 -4.35 10.22
CA ILE A 95 10.32 -3.59 9.00
C ILE A 95 10.74 -4.51 7.85
N ALA A 96 11.57 -5.52 8.14
CA ALA A 96 12.06 -6.46 7.13
C ALA A 96 10.93 -7.34 6.60
N ASN A 97 10.09 -7.89 7.49
CA ASN A 97 8.92 -8.69 7.09
C ASN A 97 7.93 -7.88 6.26
N GLY A 98 7.70 -6.60 6.64
CA GLY A 98 6.85 -5.70 5.85
C GLY A 98 7.44 -5.35 4.48
N ALA A 99 8.75 -5.21 4.35
CA ALA A 99 9.41 -5.03 3.06
C ALA A 99 9.27 -6.29 2.17
N ASP A 100 9.31 -7.48 2.75
CA ASP A 100 9.07 -8.74 2.02
C ASP A 100 7.60 -8.88 1.58
N ASP A 101 6.64 -8.40 2.39
CA ASP A 101 5.23 -8.30 1.99
C ASP A 101 5.08 -7.37 0.77
N LEU A 102 5.73 -6.20 0.81
CA LEU A 102 5.72 -5.26 -0.31
C LEU A 102 6.38 -5.84 -1.57
N ALA A 103 7.41 -6.68 -1.41
CA ALA A 103 8.03 -7.36 -2.55
C ALA A 103 7.03 -8.31 -3.24
N ALA A 104 6.24 -9.07 -2.47
CA ALA A 104 5.19 -9.94 -3.00
C ALA A 104 4.04 -9.12 -3.61
N GLY A 105 3.54 -8.11 -2.89
CA GLY A 105 2.44 -7.25 -3.34
C GLY A 105 2.80 -6.46 -4.59
N SER A 106 3.99 -5.85 -4.65
CA SER A 106 4.42 -5.08 -5.81
C SER A 106 4.58 -5.93 -7.07
N ALA A 107 5.06 -7.17 -6.94
CA ALA A 107 5.16 -8.08 -8.08
C ALA A 107 3.77 -8.37 -8.67
N TYR A 108 2.80 -8.66 -7.82
CA TYR A 108 1.41 -8.87 -8.21
C TYR A 108 0.81 -7.64 -8.89
N ILE A 109 0.97 -6.44 -8.29
CA ILE A 109 0.42 -5.20 -8.86
C ILE A 109 0.99 -4.94 -10.25
N LEU A 110 2.30 -5.05 -10.43
CA LEU A 110 2.95 -4.84 -11.73
C LEU A 110 2.46 -5.82 -12.79
N GLU A 111 2.22 -7.08 -12.41
CA GLU A 111 1.64 -8.10 -13.29
C GLU A 111 0.19 -7.76 -13.67
N GLN A 112 -0.65 -7.36 -12.70
CA GLN A 112 -2.06 -7.05 -12.96
C GLN A 112 -2.25 -5.78 -13.78
N THR A 113 -1.46 -4.74 -13.50
CA THR A 113 -1.64 -3.42 -14.13
C THR A 113 -0.86 -3.26 -15.42
N GLY A 114 0.19 -4.03 -15.62
CA GLY A 114 1.17 -3.82 -16.71
C GLY A 114 2.04 -2.58 -16.51
N ALA A 115 1.97 -1.92 -15.35
CA ALA A 115 2.81 -0.76 -15.05
C ALA A 115 4.29 -1.14 -15.01
N GLY A 116 5.17 -0.29 -15.52
CA GLY A 116 6.60 -0.53 -15.46
C GLY A 116 7.21 -0.33 -14.07
N LYS A 117 6.69 0.63 -13.32
CA LYS A 117 7.12 0.99 -11.96
C LYS A 117 5.96 1.59 -11.17
N LEU A 118 6.06 1.53 -9.85
CA LEU A 118 5.09 2.07 -8.90
C LEU A 118 5.55 3.41 -8.32
N LEU A 119 4.58 4.27 -8.02
CA LEU A 119 4.71 5.30 -7.03
C LEU A 119 4.44 4.66 -5.66
N VAL A 120 5.26 4.91 -4.67
CA VAL A 120 5.10 4.30 -3.34
C VAL A 120 4.99 5.41 -2.29
N TYR A 121 3.95 5.33 -1.48
CA TYR A 121 3.77 6.20 -0.32
C TYR A 121 3.70 5.35 0.93
N GLY A 122 4.52 5.66 1.93
CA GLY A 122 4.51 4.98 3.22
C GLY A 122 4.37 5.95 4.38
N ILE A 123 3.56 5.57 5.38
CA ILE A 123 3.35 6.38 6.58
C ILE A 123 3.81 5.66 7.85
N SER A 124 4.48 6.37 8.76
CA SER A 124 4.94 5.87 10.06
C SER A 124 5.86 4.65 9.90
N SER A 125 5.63 3.53 10.57
CA SER A 125 6.38 2.29 10.31
C SER A 125 6.23 1.77 8.87
N GLY A 126 5.15 2.14 8.17
CA GLY A 126 4.98 1.89 6.74
C GLY A 126 5.99 2.66 5.89
N ALA A 127 6.41 3.84 6.32
CA ALA A 127 7.48 4.59 5.66
C ALA A 127 8.82 3.86 5.75
N LEU A 128 9.14 3.26 6.90
CA LEU A 128 10.35 2.45 7.08
C LEU A 128 10.32 1.18 6.19
N ARG A 129 9.16 0.50 6.13
CA ARG A 129 8.95 -0.67 5.26
C ARG A 129 9.08 -0.32 3.79
N ALA A 130 8.48 0.80 3.37
CA ALA A 130 8.56 1.31 2.01
C ALA A 130 9.99 1.72 1.62
N ALA A 131 10.74 2.33 2.53
CA ALA A 131 12.14 2.69 2.31
C ALA A 131 13.02 1.44 2.11
N LEU A 132 12.92 0.44 3.01
CA LEU A 132 13.67 -0.81 2.90
C LEU A 132 13.27 -1.61 1.65
N PHE A 133 11.98 -1.65 1.32
CA PHE A 133 11.50 -2.25 0.08
C PHE A 133 12.13 -1.58 -1.15
N THR A 134 12.15 -0.25 -1.17
CA THR A 134 12.73 0.52 -2.29
C THR A 134 14.22 0.30 -2.43
N GLU A 135 14.95 0.21 -1.31
CA GLU A 135 16.37 -0.13 -1.30
C GLU A 135 16.63 -1.51 -1.92
N ARG A 136 15.80 -2.50 -1.58
CA ARG A 136 15.93 -3.88 -2.07
C ARG A 136 15.45 -4.06 -3.52
N HIS A 137 14.49 -3.25 -3.97
CA HIS A 137 13.82 -3.37 -5.27
C HIS A 137 13.71 -2.03 -6.01
N PRO A 138 14.80 -1.27 -6.21
CA PRO A 138 14.75 0.07 -6.80
C PRO A 138 14.20 0.08 -8.24
N GLN A 139 14.31 -1.05 -8.95
CA GLN A 139 13.77 -1.21 -10.30
C GLN A 139 12.24 -1.17 -10.36
N ARG A 140 11.54 -1.43 -9.24
CA ARG A 140 10.07 -1.43 -9.16
C ARG A 140 9.48 -0.09 -8.73
N VAL A 141 10.31 0.86 -8.28
CA VAL A 141 9.85 2.14 -7.71
C VAL A 141 10.25 3.30 -8.61
N ALA A 142 9.27 4.08 -9.04
CA ALA A 142 9.49 5.29 -9.82
C ALA A 142 9.75 6.50 -8.91
N ARG A 143 8.97 6.61 -7.83
CA ARG A 143 9.09 7.66 -6.80
C ARG A 143 8.66 7.11 -5.45
N LEU A 144 9.26 7.62 -4.38
CA LEU A 144 8.98 7.25 -3.01
C LEU A 144 8.64 8.51 -2.20
N ALA A 145 7.53 8.48 -1.47
CA ALA A 145 7.16 9.48 -0.48
C ALA A 145 7.10 8.82 0.90
N LEU A 146 7.79 9.40 1.87
CA LEU A 146 7.89 8.92 3.24
C LEU A 146 7.26 9.95 4.17
N ASP A 147 6.16 9.58 4.80
CA ASP A 147 5.43 10.42 5.73
C ASP A 147 5.63 9.93 7.17
N ALA A 148 5.77 10.86 8.10
CA ALA A 148 6.07 10.57 9.51
C ALA A 148 7.25 9.57 9.67
N PHE A 149 8.27 9.72 8.83
CA PHE A 149 9.44 8.85 8.78
C PHE A 149 10.34 9.09 9.98
N VAL A 150 10.74 8.02 10.66
CA VAL A 150 11.71 8.07 11.76
C VAL A 150 13.10 7.85 11.20
N TRP A 151 13.96 8.85 11.28
CA TRP A 151 15.34 8.78 10.77
C TRP A 151 16.21 7.82 11.59
N THR A 152 16.12 7.89 12.91
CA THR A 152 16.86 7.02 13.84
C THR A 152 16.01 6.70 15.05
N GLY A 153 15.97 5.42 15.43
CA GLY A 153 15.26 4.96 16.63
C GLY A 153 16.07 5.11 17.93
N LYS A 154 17.34 5.51 17.85
CA LYS A 154 18.22 5.60 19.03
C LYS A 154 17.69 6.64 20.01
N GLY A 155 17.39 6.19 21.23
CA GLY A 155 16.84 7.04 22.28
C GLY A 155 15.34 7.30 22.18
N SER A 156 14.64 6.70 21.20
CA SER A 156 13.18 6.78 21.12
C SER A 156 12.54 5.77 22.08
N PRO A 157 11.66 6.22 23.01
CA PRO A 157 10.97 5.30 23.91
C PRO A 157 9.98 4.37 23.21
N THR A 158 9.59 4.68 21.98
CA THR A 158 8.65 3.86 21.17
C THR A 158 9.35 2.88 20.25
N LEU A 159 10.67 2.99 20.10
CA LEU A 159 11.49 2.15 19.21
C LEU A 159 12.62 1.44 19.97
N ALA A 160 12.61 1.50 21.28
CA ALA A 160 13.57 0.83 22.16
C ALA A 160 13.21 -0.64 22.36
#